data_7a4611f44da625c69e179215b8ede3bb
#
_entry.id   7a4611f44da625c69e179215b8ede3bb
#
_cell.length_a   1.000
_cell.length_b   1.000
_cell.length_c   1.000
_cell.angle_alpha   90.00
_cell.angle_beta   90.00
_cell.angle_gamma   90.00
#
_symmetry.space_group_name_H-M   'P 1'
#
loop_
_entity.id
_entity.type
_entity.pdbx_description
1 polymer ?
#
loop_
_entity_poly.entity_id
_entity_poly.type
_entity_poly.pdbx_seq_one_letter_code
_entity_poly.pdbx_strand_id
1 'polypeptide(L)'
;FIAGDLVMMTNSSSNVAPVLEKVNGAFEVGVGKYLRVSADASDGATVAGSCLSMFDSGDDLRKEASWVFMQYLASAAVQADFAANTGYTPSNTAAMDEDIYKTVTAEYPQYLVAYDQLISTPADMRSVTVGPSKDFYYAIMQGVSDMLENDQTVEETVEIMSDEMQNLLTEYARNNAVA
;
A
#
# COMPACT_ATOMS: atom_id res chain seq x y z
N PHE A 1 -8.12 17.23 -7.03
CA PHE A 1 -7.22 16.93 -8.15
C PHE A 1 -8.03 16.73 -9.43
N ILE A 2 -8.95 15.78 -9.47
CA ILE A 2 -9.77 15.47 -10.68
C ILE A 2 -10.55 16.69 -11.19
N ALA A 3 -11.02 17.56 -10.29
CA ALA A 3 -11.69 18.81 -10.63
C ALA A 3 -10.73 19.91 -11.13
N GLY A 4 -9.42 19.70 -11.07
CA GLY A 4 -8.39 20.66 -11.48
C GLY A 4 -8.00 21.69 -10.40
N ASP A 5 -8.56 21.61 -9.19
CA ASP A 5 -8.27 22.55 -8.10
C ASP A 5 -6.93 22.27 -7.40
N LEU A 6 -6.37 21.06 -7.56
CA LEU A 6 -5.10 20.67 -7.01
C LEU A 6 -4.12 20.29 -8.12
N VAL A 7 -2.90 20.80 -8.03
CA VAL A 7 -1.82 20.48 -8.98
C VAL A 7 -1.25 19.09 -8.69
N MET A 8 -1.23 18.66 -7.42
CA MET A 8 -0.56 17.44 -6.98
C MET A 8 -1.30 16.82 -5.81
N MET A 9 -1.29 15.48 -5.73
CA MET A 9 -1.79 14.73 -4.58
C MET A 9 -0.92 13.50 -4.34
N THR A 10 -0.86 13.03 -3.09
CA THR A 10 -0.32 11.71 -2.76
C THR A 10 -1.46 10.72 -2.64
N ASN A 11 -1.29 9.53 -3.20
CA ASN A 11 -2.33 8.50 -3.16
C ASN A 11 -1.73 7.10 -3.31
N SER A 12 -2.55 6.06 -3.09
CA SER A 12 -2.20 4.69 -3.41
C SER A 12 -2.10 4.47 -4.91
N SER A 13 -1.19 3.58 -5.34
CA SER A 13 -1.10 3.15 -6.75
C SER A 13 -2.40 2.56 -7.29
N SER A 14 -3.23 1.94 -6.44
CA SER A 14 -4.55 1.43 -6.81
C SER A 14 -5.54 2.51 -7.30
N ASN A 15 -5.20 3.80 -7.13
CA ASN A 15 -6.00 4.90 -7.66
C ASN A 15 -5.55 5.40 -9.03
N VAL A 16 -4.51 4.82 -9.63
CA VAL A 16 -4.04 5.24 -10.96
C VAL A 16 -5.15 5.06 -12.01
N ALA A 17 -5.71 3.86 -12.12
CA ALA A 17 -6.80 3.59 -13.06
C ALA A 17 -8.04 4.48 -12.81
N PRO A 18 -8.61 4.55 -11.60
CA PRO A 18 -9.75 5.42 -11.32
C PRO A 18 -9.50 6.91 -11.57
N VAL A 19 -8.27 7.39 -11.35
CA VAL A 19 -7.93 8.80 -11.61
C VAL A 19 -7.87 9.07 -13.11
N LEU A 20 -7.18 8.22 -13.88
CA LEU A 20 -7.10 8.35 -15.35
C LEU A 20 -8.49 8.30 -15.98
N GLU A 21 -9.33 7.35 -15.56
CA GLU A 21 -10.71 7.22 -16.02
C GLU A 21 -11.53 8.49 -15.74
N LYS A 22 -11.47 9.02 -14.52
CA LYS A 22 -12.26 10.19 -14.12
C LYS A 22 -11.77 11.50 -14.73
N VAL A 23 -10.45 11.64 -14.94
CA VAL A 23 -9.88 12.80 -15.65
C VAL A 23 -10.28 12.76 -17.13
N ASN A 24 -10.41 11.56 -17.71
CA ASN A 24 -10.93 11.33 -19.06
C ASN A 24 -10.33 12.28 -20.12
N GLY A 25 -9.01 12.48 -20.05
CA GLY A 25 -8.29 13.34 -21.01
C GLY A 25 -8.51 14.85 -20.84
N ALA A 26 -9.17 15.32 -19.77
CA ALA A 26 -9.33 16.76 -19.52
C ALA A 26 -7.99 17.47 -19.29
N PHE A 27 -7.00 16.75 -18.77
CA PHE A 27 -5.61 17.17 -18.64
C PHE A 27 -4.69 15.94 -18.59
N GLU A 28 -3.39 16.16 -18.78
CA GLU A 28 -2.39 15.10 -18.69
C GLU A 28 -2.08 14.76 -17.23
N VAL A 29 -2.16 13.47 -16.86
CA VAL A 29 -1.86 12.98 -15.50
C VAL A 29 -0.48 12.35 -15.49
N GLY A 30 0.46 12.98 -14.78
CA GLY A 30 1.75 12.38 -14.44
C GLY A 30 1.68 11.61 -13.12
N VAL A 31 2.45 10.53 -13.01
CA VAL A 31 2.68 9.81 -11.75
C VAL A 31 4.18 9.82 -11.48
N GLY A 32 4.58 10.19 -10.28
CA GLY A 32 5.96 10.17 -9.81
C GLY A 32 6.15 9.18 -8.67
N LYS A 33 7.39 8.79 -8.41
CA LYS A 33 7.76 8.04 -7.21
C LYS A 33 7.40 8.84 -5.96
N TYR A 34 7.22 8.15 -4.84
CA TYR A 34 6.95 8.78 -3.55
C TYR A 34 8.07 9.77 -3.19
N LEU A 35 7.67 10.89 -2.61
CA LEU A 35 8.60 11.99 -2.34
C LEU A 35 9.67 11.61 -1.32
N ARG A 36 10.88 12.07 -1.56
CA ARG A 36 12.03 11.95 -0.64
C ARG A 36 12.27 13.28 0.05
N VAL A 37 12.71 13.22 1.30
CA VAL A 37 13.06 14.43 2.07
C VAL A 37 14.32 15.13 1.55
N SER A 38 15.19 14.41 0.85
CA SER A 38 16.39 14.94 0.19
C SER A 38 16.80 14.05 -0.99
N ALA A 39 17.71 14.57 -1.83
CA ALA A 39 18.25 13.80 -2.95
C ALA A 39 19.03 12.56 -2.50
N ASP A 40 19.66 12.62 -1.32
CA ASP A 40 20.48 11.54 -0.76
C ASP A 40 19.65 10.55 0.10
N ALA A 41 18.36 10.82 0.32
CA ALA A 41 17.50 9.91 1.04
C ALA A 41 17.22 8.66 0.20
N SER A 42 17.13 7.50 0.85
CA SER A 42 16.78 6.25 0.19
C SER A 42 15.42 6.34 -0.49
N ASP A 43 15.33 5.78 -1.69
CA ASP A 43 14.03 5.54 -2.34
C ASP A 43 13.31 4.41 -1.61
N GLY A 44 12.05 4.61 -1.36
CA GLY A 44 11.23 3.56 -0.77
C GLY A 44 9.79 3.99 -0.59
N ALA A 45 8.92 3.02 -0.59
CA ALA A 45 7.52 3.21 -0.24
C ALA A 45 7.05 2.03 0.60
N THR A 46 6.18 2.31 1.55
CA THR A 46 5.51 1.28 2.31
C THR A 46 4.59 0.47 1.40
N VAL A 47 4.78 -0.83 1.40
CA VAL A 47 3.87 -1.74 0.70
C VAL A 47 2.68 -2.00 1.62
N ALA A 48 1.50 -1.68 1.12
CA ALA A 48 0.24 -2.02 1.75
C ALA A 48 -0.66 -2.75 0.76
N GLY A 49 -1.58 -3.56 1.26
CA GLY A 49 -2.49 -4.31 0.40
C GLY A 49 -3.32 -5.31 1.19
N SER A 50 -4.14 -6.04 0.48
CA SER A 50 -4.94 -7.13 1.03
C SER A 50 -4.21 -8.46 0.82
N CYS A 51 -4.44 -9.40 1.72
CA CYS A 51 -3.95 -10.76 1.58
C CYS A 51 -5.13 -11.75 1.62
N LEU A 52 -4.90 -12.92 1.07
CA LEU A 52 -5.80 -14.06 1.20
C LEU A 52 -5.28 -14.97 2.31
N SER A 53 -6.15 -15.35 3.21
CA SER A 53 -5.84 -16.29 4.29
C SER A 53 -6.77 -17.49 4.21
N MET A 54 -6.21 -18.68 4.36
CA MET A 54 -6.97 -19.92 4.38
C MET A 54 -7.18 -20.35 5.83
N PHE A 55 -8.42 -20.61 6.21
CA PHE A 55 -8.76 -21.16 7.51
C PHE A 55 -8.79 -22.68 7.45
N ASP A 56 -8.31 -23.33 8.51
CA ASP A 56 -8.47 -24.77 8.65
C ASP A 56 -9.93 -25.11 9.02
N SER A 57 -10.68 -25.62 8.05
CA SER A 57 -12.07 -26.03 8.23
C SER A 57 -12.20 -27.45 8.81
N GLY A 58 -11.11 -28.16 9.04
CA GLY A 58 -11.11 -29.59 9.39
C GLY A 58 -11.49 -30.53 8.21
N ASP A 59 -11.71 -29.99 7.02
CA ASP A 59 -12.08 -30.72 5.81
C ASP A 59 -10.95 -30.57 4.78
N ASP A 60 -10.27 -31.66 4.50
CA ASP A 60 -9.08 -31.66 3.61
C ASP A 60 -9.45 -31.31 2.16
N LEU A 61 -10.61 -31.72 1.68
CA LEU A 61 -11.08 -31.38 0.34
C LEU A 61 -11.33 -29.88 0.18
N ARG A 62 -11.90 -29.24 1.20
CA ARG A 62 -12.10 -27.78 1.22
C ARG A 62 -10.78 -27.05 1.29
N LYS A 63 -9.81 -27.53 2.07
CA LYS A 63 -8.47 -26.94 2.13
C LYS A 63 -7.78 -27.03 0.78
N GLU A 64 -7.82 -28.18 0.13
CA GLU A 64 -7.22 -28.38 -1.21
C GLU A 64 -7.89 -27.46 -2.25
N ALA A 65 -9.20 -27.42 -2.30
CA ALA A 65 -9.94 -26.54 -3.20
C ALA A 65 -9.60 -25.05 -2.97
N SER A 66 -9.50 -24.63 -1.71
CA SER A 66 -9.10 -23.26 -1.35
C SER A 66 -7.68 -22.96 -1.81
N TRP A 67 -6.76 -23.91 -1.65
CA TRP A 67 -5.38 -23.75 -2.10
C TRP A 67 -5.28 -23.62 -3.63
N VAL A 68 -5.98 -24.47 -4.36
CA VAL A 68 -6.04 -24.37 -5.83
C VAL A 68 -6.60 -23.04 -6.29
N PHE A 69 -7.64 -22.53 -5.62
CA PHE A 69 -8.18 -21.20 -5.91
C PHE A 69 -7.19 -20.07 -5.61
N MET A 70 -6.47 -20.13 -4.49
CA MET A 70 -5.43 -19.15 -4.17
C MET A 70 -4.30 -19.16 -5.21
N GLN A 71 -3.88 -20.35 -5.66
CA GLN A 71 -2.87 -20.47 -6.74
C GLN A 71 -3.37 -19.89 -8.06
N TYR A 72 -4.65 -20.10 -8.40
CA TYR A 72 -5.26 -19.49 -9.57
C TYR A 72 -5.24 -17.96 -9.48
N LEU A 73 -5.63 -17.39 -8.35
CA LEU A 73 -5.60 -15.93 -8.15
C LEU A 73 -4.18 -15.34 -8.17
N ALA A 74 -3.16 -16.12 -7.82
CA ALA A 74 -1.76 -15.73 -7.88
C ALA A 74 -1.09 -15.99 -9.24
N SER A 75 -1.83 -16.55 -10.21
CA SER A 75 -1.30 -16.82 -11.56
C SER A 75 -1.00 -15.52 -12.32
N ALA A 76 -0.05 -15.59 -13.26
CA ALA A 76 0.36 -14.43 -14.05
C ALA A 76 -0.83 -13.79 -14.78
N ALA A 77 -1.66 -14.59 -15.44
CA ALA A 77 -2.81 -14.09 -16.21
C ALA A 77 -3.83 -13.37 -15.33
N VAL A 78 -4.19 -13.93 -14.16
CA VAL A 78 -5.16 -13.29 -13.24
C VAL A 78 -4.58 -12.03 -12.61
N GLN A 79 -3.30 -12.06 -12.22
CA GLN A 79 -2.63 -10.88 -11.67
C GLN A 79 -2.49 -9.76 -12.71
N ALA A 80 -2.22 -10.10 -13.97
CA ALA A 80 -2.16 -9.13 -15.06
C ALA A 80 -3.52 -8.49 -15.34
N ASP A 81 -4.58 -9.30 -15.42
CA ASP A 81 -5.95 -8.82 -15.61
C ASP A 81 -6.38 -7.90 -14.46
N PHE A 82 -6.17 -8.34 -13.23
CA PHE A 82 -6.48 -7.52 -12.04
C PHE A 82 -5.71 -6.20 -12.02
N ALA A 83 -4.40 -6.24 -12.27
CA ALA A 83 -3.56 -5.04 -12.27
C ALA A 83 -3.95 -4.07 -13.41
N ALA A 84 -4.21 -4.58 -14.60
CA ALA A 84 -4.63 -3.77 -15.75
C ALA A 84 -5.95 -3.02 -15.50
N ASN A 85 -6.90 -3.67 -14.81
CA ASN A 85 -8.22 -3.09 -14.56
C ASN A 85 -8.32 -2.23 -13.30
N THR A 86 -7.34 -2.31 -12.40
CA THR A 86 -7.42 -1.62 -11.10
C THR A 86 -6.31 -0.62 -10.82
N GLY A 87 -5.15 -0.77 -11.47
CA GLY A 87 -3.93 -0.02 -11.16
C GLY A 87 -3.13 -0.58 -9.98
N TYR A 88 -3.54 -1.71 -9.39
CA TYR A 88 -2.72 -2.42 -8.41
C TYR A 88 -1.43 -2.94 -9.04
N THR A 89 -0.36 -2.98 -8.26
CA THR A 89 0.89 -3.61 -8.69
C THR A 89 0.74 -5.14 -8.60
N PRO A 90 1.03 -5.89 -9.67
CA PRO A 90 0.92 -7.34 -9.64
C PRO A 90 1.95 -7.94 -8.67
N SER A 91 1.54 -8.93 -7.89
CA SER A 91 2.42 -9.68 -6.98
C SER A 91 3.20 -10.80 -7.67
N ASN A 92 2.80 -11.18 -8.87
CA ASN A 92 3.49 -12.15 -9.72
C ASN A 92 4.24 -11.41 -10.83
N THR A 93 5.57 -11.49 -10.83
CA THR A 93 6.40 -10.78 -11.81
C THR A 93 6.15 -11.24 -13.25
N ALA A 94 5.73 -12.49 -13.48
CA ALA A 94 5.38 -12.98 -14.79
C ALA A 94 4.13 -12.28 -15.39
N ALA A 95 3.33 -11.61 -14.57
CA ALA A 95 2.20 -10.81 -15.05
C ALA A 95 2.65 -9.64 -15.94
N MET A 96 3.89 -9.18 -15.78
CA MET A 96 4.49 -8.14 -16.63
C MET A 96 4.63 -8.56 -18.09
N ASP A 97 4.66 -9.88 -18.35
CA ASP A 97 4.82 -10.47 -19.68
C ASP A 97 3.49 -10.77 -20.37
N GLU A 98 2.37 -10.66 -19.66
CA GLU A 98 1.04 -10.89 -20.22
C GLU A 98 0.61 -9.74 -21.13
N ASP A 99 -0.01 -10.08 -22.27
CA ASP A 99 -0.37 -9.12 -23.31
C ASP A 99 -1.32 -8.02 -22.83
N ILE A 100 -2.26 -8.35 -21.94
CA ILE A 100 -3.20 -7.38 -21.37
C ILE A 100 -2.47 -6.31 -20.57
N TYR A 101 -1.46 -6.69 -19.76
CA TYR A 101 -0.71 -5.75 -18.95
C TYR A 101 0.27 -4.92 -19.80
N LYS A 102 0.92 -5.56 -20.79
CA LYS A 102 1.75 -4.84 -21.76
C LYS A 102 0.95 -3.79 -22.55
N THR A 103 -0.26 -4.12 -22.92
CA THR A 103 -1.13 -3.18 -23.66
C THR A 103 -1.46 -1.95 -22.82
N VAL A 104 -1.92 -2.15 -21.57
CA VAL A 104 -2.31 -1.04 -20.70
C VAL A 104 -1.10 -0.20 -20.28
N THR A 105 0.06 -0.82 -20.04
CA THR A 105 1.27 -0.07 -19.63
C THR A 105 1.94 0.66 -20.79
N ALA A 106 1.73 0.22 -22.03
CA ALA A 106 2.16 0.95 -23.22
C ALA A 106 1.30 2.19 -23.45
N GLU A 107 0.01 2.13 -23.17
CA GLU A 107 -0.91 3.26 -23.27
C GLU A 107 -0.79 4.21 -22.06
N TYR A 108 -0.65 3.63 -20.85
CA TYR A 108 -0.59 4.34 -19.58
C TYR A 108 0.68 3.94 -18.79
N PRO A 109 1.85 4.49 -19.11
CA PRO A 109 3.11 4.15 -18.42
C PRO A 109 3.09 4.49 -16.93
N GLN A 110 2.15 5.29 -16.47
CA GLN A 110 1.90 5.62 -15.07
C GLN A 110 1.71 4.38 -14.18
N TYR A 111 1.21 3.28 -14.73
CA TYR A 111 1.04 2.00 -14.01
C TYR A 111 2.37 1.38 -13.55
N LEU A 112 3.47 1.67 -14.25
CA LEU A 112 4.78 1.09 -13.94
C LEU A 112 5.50 1.79 -12.79
N VAL A 113 5.16 3.03 -12.48
CA VAL A 113 5.91 3.85 -11.50
C VAL A 113 5.94 3.21 -10.11
N ALA A 114 4.80 2.69 -9.65
CA ALA A 114 4.72 2.02 -8.35
C ALA A 114 5.49 0.69 -8.33
N TYR A 115 5.45 -0.07 -9.42
CA TYR A 115 6.24 -1.30 -9.58
C TYR A 115 7.74 -1.00 -9.54
N ASP A 116 8.19 -0.02 -10.32
CA ASP A 116 9.59 0.38 -10.37
C ASP A 116 10.10 0.88 -9.01
N GLN A 117 9.25 1.61 -8.27
CA GLN A 117 9.60 2.03 -6.93
C GLN A 117 9.67 0.84 -5.96
N LEU A 118 8.73 -0.10 -6.04
CA LEU A 118 8.70 -1.29 -5.20
C LEU A 118 9.95 -2.15 -5.35
N ILE A 119 10.36 -2.46 -6.59
CA ILE A 119 11.55 -3.27 -6.84
C ILE A 119 12.86 -2.54 -6.51
N SER A 120 12.87 -1.21 -6.54
CA SER A 120 14.03 -0.40 -6.16
C SER A 120 14.09 -0.10 -4.65
N THR A 121 13.05 -0.43 -3.89
CA THR A 121 12.99 -0.18 -2.44
C THR A 121 13.95 -1.11 -1.69
N PRO A 122 14.93 -0.57 -0.94
CA PRO A 122 15.84 -1.38 -0.15
C PRO A 122 15.12 -2.24 0.89
N ALA A 123 15.70 -3.40 1.20
CA ALA A 123 15.08 -4.37 2.11
C ALA A 123 14.93 -3.86 3.56
N ASP A 124 15.76 -2.92 3.96
CA ASP A 124 15.72 -2.25 5.27
C ASP A 124 14.67 -1.13 5.37
N MET A 125 14.08 -0.74 4.25
CA MET A 125 12.98 0.24 4.18
C MET A 125 11.60 -0.42 4.35
N ARG A 126 11.54 -1.65 4.87
CA ARG A 126 10.28 -2.35 5.12
C ARG A 126 9.55 -1.76 6.31
N SER A 127 8.21 -1.77 6.23
CA SER A 127 7.37 -1.39 7.37
C SER A 127 7.66 -2.27 8.57
N VAL A 128 7.73 -1.65 9.75
CA VAL A 128 7.76 -2.39 11.01
C VAL A 128 6.39 -3.03 11.22
N THR A 129 6.39 -4.34 11.41
CA THR A 129 5.16 -5.07 11.76
C THR A 129 5.12 -5.28 13.27
N VAL A 130 4.16 -4.65 13.91
CA VAL A 130 3.89 -4.78 15.35
C VAL A 130 2.47 -5.30 15.56
N GLY A 131 2.21 -5.91 16.70
CA GLY A 131 0.89 -6.47 16.99
C GLY A 131 -0.25 -5.47 16.82
N PRO A 132 -0.23 -4.29 17.48
CA PRO A 132 -1.29 -3.28 17.36
C PRO A 132 -1.06 -2.32 16.17
N SER A 133 -0.68 -2.81 14.99
CA SER A 133 -0.32 -1.98 13.83
C SER A 133 -1.42 -1.00 13.42
N LYS A 134 -2.68 -1.41 13.51
CA LYS A 134 -3.83 -0.56 13.17
C LYS A 134 -3.98 0.60 14.16
N ASP A 135 -3.82 0.31 15.45
CA ASP A 135 -3.95 1.31 16.50
C ASP A 135 -2.78 2.31 16.42
N PHE A 136 -1.58 1.82 16.11
CA PHE A 136 -0.42 2.67 15.82
C PHE A 136 -0.68 3.62 14.66
N TYR A 137 -1.26 3.12 13.57
CA TYR A 137 -1.60 3.96 12.44
C TYR A 137 -2.55 5.10 12.86
N TYR A 138 -3.58 4.79 13.64
CA TYR A 138 -4.51 5.82 14.11
C TYR A 138 -3.88 6.79 15.11
N ALA A 139 -3.02 6.33 16.01
CA ALA A 139 -2.29 7.20 16.93
C ALA A 139 -1.40 8.21 16.18
N ILE A 140 -0.69 7.76 15.14
CA ILE A 140 0.12 8.65 14.29
C ILE A 140 -0.76 9.65 13.55
N MET A 141 -1.85 9.18 12.92
CA MET A 141 -2.75 10.06 12.17
C MET A 141 -3.37 11.12 13.06
N GLN A 142 -3.83 10.73 14.27
CA GLN A 142 -4.41 11.64 15.23
C GLN A 142 -3.37 12.64 15.75
N GLY A 143 -2.17 12.17 16.12
CA GLY A 143 -1.11 13.06 16.60
C GLY A 143 -0.72 14.13 15.57
N VAL A 144 -0.59 13.74 14.29
CA VAL A 144 -0.31 14.71 13.21
C VAL A 144 -1.47 15.69 13.04
N SER A 145 -2.73 15.23 13.10
CA SER A 145 -3.91 16.12 13.02
C SER A 145 -3.93 17.12 14.18
N ASP A 146 -3.71 16.64 15.41
CA ASP A 146 -3.70 17.47 16.61
C ASP A 146 -2.56 18.52 16.56
N MET A 147 -1.39 18.13 16.05
CA MET A 147 -0.29 19.06 15.83
C MET A 147 -0.67 20.19 14.87
N LEU A 148 -1.36 19.86 13.78
CA LEU A 148 -1.74 20.85 12.76
C LEU A 148 -2.92 21.73 13.19
N GLU A 149 -3.82 21.22 14.02
CA GLU A 149 -5.06 21.89 14.41
C GLU A 149 -4.96 22.65 15.75
N ASN A 150 -4.06 22.21 16.65
CA ASN A 150 -3.96 22.71 18.02
C ASN A 150 -2.65 23.43 18.35
N ASP A 151 -1.86 23.81 17.33
CA ASP A 151 -0.57 24.53 17.48
C ASP A 151 0.44 23.79 18.39
N GLN A 152 0.38 22.47 18.44
CA GLN A 152 1.36 21.67 19.19
C GLN A 152 2.72 21.68 18.48
N THR A 153 3.79 21.67 19.26
CA THR A 153 5.12 21.51 18.70
C THR A 153 5.36 20.06 18.24
N VAL A 154 6.32 19.87 17.34
CA VAL A 154 6.71 18.52 16.88
C VAL A 154 7.20 17.67 18.05
N GLU A 155 7.94 18.25 18.98
CA GLU A 155 8.49 17.57 20.16
C GLU A 155 7.37 17.08 21.09
N GLU A 156 6.41 17.93 21.40
CA GLU A 156 5.23 17.55 22.21
C GLU A 156 4.40 16.46 21.56
N THR A 157 4.17 16.57 20.25
CA THR A 157 3.42 15.57 19.48
C THR A 157 4.13 14.22 19.48
N VAL A 158 5.45 14.19 19.29
CA VAL A 158 6.24 12.95 19.31
C VAL A 158 6.22 12.31 20.69
N GLU A 159 6.30 13.09 21.79
CA GLU A 159 6.19 12.57 23.15
C GLU A 159 4.83 11.93 23.40
N ILE A 160 3.73 12.61 23.07
CA ILE A 160 2.36 12.11 23.22
C ILE A 160 2.15 10.82 22.41
N MET A 161 2.56 10.80 21.14
CA MET A 161 2.43 9.61 20.29
C MET A 161 3.28 8.44 20.82
N SER A 162 4.48 8.72 21.33
CA SER A 162 5.37 7.70 21.88
C SER A 162 4.76 7.04 23.11
N ASP A 163 4.18 7.83 24.03
CA ASP A 163 3.51 7.32 25.22
C ASP A 163 2.29 6.49 24.87
N GLU A 164 1.48 6.96 23.92
CA GLU A 164 0.31 6.20 23.46
C GLU A 164 0.70 4.87 22.82
N MET A 165 1.69 4.86 21.93
CA MET A 165 2.21 3.63 21.32
C MET A 165 2.79 2.66 22.36
N GLN A 166 3.48 3.16 23.37
CA GLN A 166 4.01 2.33 24.46
C GLN A 166 2.88 1.69 25.28
N ASN A 167 1.80 2.42 25.52
CA ASN A 167 0.62 1.90 26.20
C ASN A 167 -0.05 0.80 25.36
N LEU A 168 -0.24 1.01 24.05
CA LEU A 168 -0.78 0.03 23.12
C LEU A 168 0.05 -1.26 23.07
N LEU A 169 1.39 -1.15 23.06
CA LEU A 169 2.28 -2.30 23.11
C LEU A 169 2.14 -3.07 24.43
N THR A 170 2.06 -2.35 25.54
CA THR A 170 1.92 -2.95 26.88
C THR A 170 0.59 -3.69 27.01
N GLU A 171 -0.49 -3.10 26.53
CA GLU A 171 -1.81 -3.74 26.51
C GLU A 171 -1.83 -4.96 25.59
N TYR A 172 -1.28 -4.84 24.39
CA TYR A 172 -1.16 -5.94 23.45
C TYR A 172 -0.37 -7.11 24.04
N ALA A 173 0.77 -6.85 24.66
CA ALA A 173 1.58 -7.88 25.30
C ALA A 173 0.83 -8.59 26.42
N ARG A 174 0.09 -7.84 27.26
CA ARG A 174 -0.73 -8.41 28.34
C ARG A 174 -1.85 -9.31 27.80
N ASN A 175 -2.52 -8.88 26.73
CA ASN A 175 -3.66 -9.59 26.15
C ASN A 175 -3.25 -10.81 25.30
N ASN A 176 -1.99 -10.85 24.83
CA ASN A 176 -1.44 -11.90 23.97
C ASN A 176 -0.29 -12.67 24.65
N ALA A 177 -0.09 -12.52 25.95
CA ALA A 177 0.89 -13.33 26.67
C ALA A 177 0.48 -14.81 26.56
N VAL A 178 1.32 -15.61 25.92
CA VAL A 178 1.17 -17.07 25.91
C VAL A 178 1.57 -17.55 27.30
N ALA A 179 0.65 -18.24 27.98
CA ALA A 179 0.90 -18.85 29.31
C ALA A 179 1.90 -20.01 29.19
#